data_1dc42258666ea0c7e080784426d066e0
#
_entry.id   1dc42258666ea0c7e080784426d066e0
#
_cell.length_a   1.000
_cell.length_b   1.000
_cell.length_c   1.000
_cell.angle_alpha   90.00
_cell.angle_beta   90.00
_cell.angle_gamma   90.00
#
_symmetry.space_group_name_H-M   'P 1'
#
loop_
_entity.id
_entity.type
_entity.pdbx_description
1 polymer ?
#
loop_
_entity_poly.entity_id
_entity_poly.type
_entity_poly.pdbx_seq_one_letter_code
_entity_poly.pdbx_strand_id
1 'polypeptide(L)'
;MKQLFYLLGVTILIAASCEKQNNNPAQYYIRCKIDGQDYFPNNCANCMKGQLLGDTTFLLNANAGYESVAVGIIKLDKTPIAKVTYALNDNLQQNGVYDNSPQVNDIFKTDAIRVGDIKITTLDKVNKIIAGTFYFQAFNPIQNKTVNISNGEFRLKYTDY
;
A
#
# COMPACT_ATOMS: atom_id res chain seq x y z
N MET A 1 30.68 37.44 61.59
CA MET A 1 31.19 36.63 60.47
C MET A 1 30.01 36.03 59.75
N LYS A 2 29.69 36.59 58.56
CA LYS A 2 28.56 36.17 57.73
C LYS A 2 29.06 35.16 56.69
N GLN A 3 28.67 33.92 56.80
CA GLN A 3 28.91 32.95 55.71
C GLN A 3 27.76 33.01 54.66
N LEU A 4 28.18 33.35 53.48
CA LEU A 4 27.30 33.43 52.27
C LEU A 4 27.30 32.06 51.62
N PHE A 5 26.15 31.35 51.67
CA PHE A 5 25.94 30.09 50.92
C PHE A 5 25.59 30.44 49.50
N TYR A 6 26.46 30.15 48.54
CA TYR A 6 26.15 30.16 47.13
C TYR A 6 25.41 28.85 46.75
N LEU A 7 24.14 28.97 46.46
CA LEU A 7 23.35 27.89 45.90
C LEU A 7 23.58 27.86 44.39
N LEU A 8 24.37 26.90 43.92
CA LEU A 8 24.63 26.70 42.51
C LEU A 8 23.45 25.93 41.92
N GLY A 9 22.54 26.65 41.29
CA GLY A 9 21.42 26.06 40.54
C GLY A 9 21.93 25.47 39.23
N VAL A 10 21.99 24.13 39.17
CA VAL A 10 22.25 23.41 37.92
C VAL A 10 20.94 23.33 37.15
N THR A 11 20.78 24.16 36.14
CA THR A 11 19.68 24.10 35.17
C THR A 11 20.00 23.01 34.15
N ILE A 12 19.35 21.83 34.30
CA ILE A 12 19.43 20.78 33.32
C ILE A 12 18.51 21.21 32.13
N LEU A 13 19.12 21.67 31.06
CA LEU A 13 18.49 21.84 29.77
C LEU A 13 18.23 20.46 29.19
N ILE A 14 17.00 19.94 29.35
CA ILE A 14 16.52 18.80 28.61
C ILE A 14 16.30 19.30 27.18
N ALA A 15 17.29 19.10 26.31
CA ALA A 15 17.11 19.21 24.87
C ALA A 15 16.17 18.09 24.47
N ALA A 16 14.86 18.38 24.37
CA ALA A 16 13.92 17.54 23.63
C ALA A 16 14.38 17.54 22.18
N SER A 17 15.13 16.53 21.78
CA SER A 17 15.36 16.24 20.37
C SER A 17 14.00 15.81 19.81
N CYS A 18 13.26 16.77 19.25
CA CYS A 18 12.23 16.47 18.27
C CYS A 18 12.94 15.74 17.13
N GLU A 19 12.84 14.42 17.07
CA GLU A 19 13.08 13.71 15.84
C GLU A 19 12.13 14.32 14.81
N LYS A 20 12.70 15.10 13.90
CA LYS A 20 11.99 15.50 12.68
C LYS A 20 11.56 14.21 12.03
N GLN A 21 10.26 13.85 12.17
CA GLN A 21 9.64 12.92 11.24
C GLN A 21 10.00 13.44 9.86
N ASN A 22 10.81 12.66 9.17
CA ASN A 22 11.27 13.00 7.83
C ASN A 22 10.06 12.85 6.90
N ASN A 23 9.18 13.87 6.87
CA ASN A 23 8.06 13.99 5.96
C ASN A 23 8.60 14.25 4.55
N ASN A 24 9.46 13.35 4.08
CA ASN A 24 9.91 13.37 2.70
C ASN A 24 8.73 12.96 1.81
N PRO A 25 8.12 13.89 1.04
CA PRO A 25 6.99 13.59 0.17
C PRO A 25 7.34 12.60 -0.96
N ALA A 26 8.59 12.19 -1.03
CA ALA A 26 9.12 11.21 -1.99
C ALA A 26 9.21 9.79 -1.43
N GLN A 27 8.76 9.52 -0.21
CA GLN A 27 8.82 8.17 0.31
C GLN A 27 7.81 7.27 -0.41
N TYR A 28 8.30 6.14 -0.93
CA TYR A 28 7.45 5.12 -1.54
C TYR A 28 6.81 4.29 -0.44
N TYR A 29 5.51 4.01 -0.59
CA TYR A 29 4.76 3.25 0.38
C TYR A 29 3.56 2.55 -0.25
N ILE A 30 3.13 1.47 0.39
CA ILE A 30 1.80 0.89 0.28
C ILE A 30 1.31 0.72 1.71
N ARG A 31 0.05 1.02 1.99
CA ARG A 31 -0.59 0.76 3.27
C ARG A 31 -2.08 0.53 3.07
N CYS A 32 -2.68 -0.28 3.92
CA CYS A 32 -4.12 -0.49 3.94
C CYS A 32 -4.57 -1.02 5.30
N LYS A 33 -5.85 -1.33 5.42
CA LYS A 33 -6.40 -2.12 6.53
C LYS A 33 -6.96 -3.43 5.99
N ILE A 34 -6.70 -4.52 6.70
CA ILE A 34 -7.26 -5.84 6.46
C ILE A 34 -8.21 -6.15 7.62
N ASP A 35 -9.51 -6.27 7.35
CA ASP A 35 -10.57 -6.41 8.36
C ASP A 35 -10.44 -5.38 9.51
N GLY A 36 -10.07 -4.13 9.18
CA GLY A 36 -9.89 -3.05 10.12
C GLY A 36 -8.52 -2.97 10.81
N GLN A 37 -7.67 -3.98 10.70
CA GLN A 37 -6.30 -3.98 11.24
C GLN A 37 -5.33 -3.32 10.25
N ASP A 38 -4.40 -2.52 10.77
CA ASP A 38 -3.39 -1.87 9.94
C ASP A 38 -2.44 -2.90 9.32
N TYR A 39 -2.23 -2.77 8.01
CA TYR A 39 -1.30 -3.58 7.23
C TYR A 39 -0.22 -2.69 6.59
N PHE A 40 1.02 -3.04 6.88
CA PHE A 40 2.20 -2.41 6.31
C PHE A 40 3.12 -3.49 5.74
N PRO A 41 3.48 -3.43 4.45
CA PRO A 41 4.44 -4.37 3.89
C PRO A 41 5.82 -4.18 4.56
N ASN A 42 6.60 -5.24 4.56
CA ASN A 42 7.97 -5.19 5.05
C ASN A 42 8.80 -4.18 4.23
N ASN A 43 9.69 -3.45 4.91
CA ASN A 43 10.61 -2.52 4.24
C ASN A 43 11.78 -3.29 3.61
N CYS A 44 11.53 -4.00 2.53
CA CYS A 44 12.54 -4.72 1.76
C CYS A 44 12.43 -4.42 0.26
N ALA A 45 13.51 -4.62 -0.49
CA ALA A 45 13.62 -4.24 -1.90
C ALA A 45 12.52 -4.82 -2.81
N ASN A 46 11.90 -5.94 -2.42
CA ASN A 46 10.88 -6.64 -3.20
C ASN A 46 9.51 -6.70 -2.51
N CYS A 47 9.36 -6.07 -1.34
CA CYS A 47 8.11 -6.15 -0.59
C CYS A 47 7.03 -5.18 -1.08
N MET A 48 7.41 -4.15 -1.83
CA MET A 48 6.50 -3.21 -2.49
C MET A 48 6.89 -3.09 -3.95
N LYS A 49 5.99 -3.45 -4.85
CA LYS A 49 6.22 -3.41 -6.29
C LYS A 49 5.07 -2.75 -7.02
N GLY A 50 5.40 -1.88 -7.98
CA GLY A 50 4.52 -1.41 -9.03
C GLY A 50 5.14 -1.78 -10.38
N GLN A 51 4.35 -2.36 -11.28
CA GLN A 51 4.79 -2.73 -12.62
C GLN A 51 3.79 -2.19 -13.65
N LEU A 52 4.30 -1.56 -14.70
CA LEU A 52 3.50 -1.12 -15.85
C LEU A 52 4.01 -1.88 -17.09
N LEU A 53 3.15 -2.76 -17.63
CA LEU A 53 3.50 -3.65 -18.73
C LEU A 53 2.80 -3.15 -20.00
N GLY A 54 3.61 -2.70 -20.99
CA GLY A 54 3.11 -2.19 -22.26
C GLY A 54 2.06 -1.08 -22.14
N ASP A 55 2.15 -0.22 -21.13
CA ASP A 55 1.19 0.86 -20.81
C ASP A 55 -0.26 0.40 -20.50
N THR A 56 -0.61 -0.86 -20.73
CA THR A 56 -2.00 -1.38 -20.65
C THR A 56 -2.27 -2.24 -19.44
N THR A 57 -1.23 -2.66 -18.72
CA THR A 57 -1.37 -3.49 -17.53
C THR A 57 -0.61 -2.87 -16.36
N PHE A 58 -1.30 -2.68 -15.24
CA PHE A 58 -0.68 -2.23 -14.00
C PHE A 58 -0.84 -3.30 -12.92
N LEU A 59 0.25 -3.66 -12.28
CA LEU A 59 0.29 -4.60 -11.16
C LEU A 59 0.89 -3.90 -9.94
N LEU A 60 0.16 -3.95 -8.84
CA LEU A 60 0.57 -3.53 -7.51
C LEU A 60 0.71 -4.76 -6.63
N ASN A 61 1.80 -4.85 -5.87
CA ASN A 61 2.01 -5.92 -4.90
C ASN A 61 2.67 -5.39 -3.63
N ALA A 62 2.16 -5.84 -2.48
CA ALA A 62 2.65 -5.52 -1.14
C ALA A 62 2.77 -6.79 -0.31
N ASN A 63 3.94 -7.08 0.24
CA ASN A 63 4.22 -8.28 1.03
C ASN A 63 4.67 -7.94 2.44
N ALA A 64 4.09 -8.62 3.44
CA ALA A 64 4.47 -8.56 4.84
C ALA A 64 4.64 -10.00 5.38
N GLY A 65 5.81 -10.58 5.12
CA GLY A 65 6.07 -11.98 5.45
C GLY A 65 5.24 -12.93 4.58
N TYR A 66 4.30 -13.63 5.18
CA TYR A 66 3.39 -14.55 4.48
C TYR A 66 2.13 -13.85 3.92
N GLU A 67 1.83 -12.66 4.41
CA GLU A 67 0.69 -11.90 3.93
C GLU A 67 1.06 -11.06 2.71
N SER A 68 0.18 -11.04 1.71
CA SER A 68 0.31 -10.13 0.59
C SER A 68 -1.04 -9.52 0.16
N VAL A 69 -0.97 -8.28 -0.29
CA VAL A 69 -2.07 -7.57 -0.94
C VAL A 69 -1.62 -7.21 -2.34
N ALA A 70 -2.40 -7.59 -3.34
CA ALA A 70 -2.11 -7.29 -4.72
C ALA A 70 -3.34 -6.71 -5.44
N VAL A 71 -3.09 -5.84 -6.43
CA VAL A 71 -4.11 -5.31 -7.32
C VAL A 71 -3.61 -5.38 -8.75
N GLY A 72 -4.43 -5.93 -9.65
CA GLY A 72 -4.15 -6.02 -11.07
C GLY A 72 -5.17 -5.25 -11.89
N ILE A 73 -4.70 -4.46 -12.86
CA ILE A 73 -5.52 -3.82 -13.90
C ILE A 73 -5.00 -4.28 -15.24
N ILE A 74 -5.86 -4.90 -16.07
CA ILE A 74 -5.54 -5.31 -17.44
C ILE A 74 -6.54 -4.66 -18.38
N LYS A 75 -6.07 -3.82 -19.28
CA LYS A 75 -6.88 -3.13 -20.28
C LYS A 75 -6.97 -3.96 -21.57
N LEU A 76 -8.05 -4.76 -21.69
CA LEU A 76 -8.28 -5.60 -22.86
C LEU A 76 -8.52 -4.80 -24.16
N ASP A 77 -9.04 -3.57 -24.03
CA ASP A 77 -9.24 -2.63 -25.13
C ASP A 77 -7.93 -1.97 -25.61
N LYS A 78 -6.81 -2.36 -25.02
CA LYS A 78 -5.46 -1.83 -25.29
C LYS A 78 -5.31 -0.31 -25.08
N THR A 79 -6.26 0.32 -24.38
CA THR A 79 -6.09 1.73 -24.01
C THR A 79 -5.09 1.86 -22.86
N PRO A 80 -4.23 2.88 -22.87
CA PRO A 80 -3.25 3.06 -21.79
C PRO A 80 -3.90 3.24 -20.42
N ILE A 81 -3.21 2.77 -19.38
CA ILE A 81 -3.52 3.11 -17.99
C ILE A 81 -3.48 4.63 -17.83
N ALA A 82 -4.48 5.17 -17.16
CA ALA A 82 -4.70 6.61 -16.98
C ALA A 82 -5.02 6.96 -15.52
N LYS A 83 -5.08 8.26 -15.23
CA LYS A 83 -5.49 8.78 -13.90
C LYS A 83 -7.00 8.76 -13.75
N VAL A 84 -7.57 7.58 -13.56
CA VAL A 84 -9.00 7.34 -13.39
C VAL A 84 -9.23 6.27 -12.31
N THR A 85 -10.48 5.98 -12.02
CA THR A 85 -10.89 4.84 -11.18
C THR A 85 -11.14 3.62 -12.06
N TYR A 86 -10.62 2.47 -11.61
CA TYR A 86 -10.85 1.15 -12.22
C TYR A 86 -11.58 0.28 -11.22
N ALA A 87 -12.68 -0.33 -11.65
CA ALA A 87 -13.41 -1.30 -10.84
C ALA A 87 -12.60 -2.61 -10.72
N LEU A 88 -12.51 -3.15 -9.52
CA LEU A 88 -11.88 -4.42 -9.23
C LEU A 88 -12.96 -5.50 -9.14
N ASN A 89 -13.12 -6.26 -10.21
CA ASN A 89 -13.96 -7.44 -10.26
C ASN A 89 -13.38 -8.45 -11.28
N ASP A 90 -13.62 -9.73 -11.06
CA ASP A 90 -13.00 -10.79 -11.87
C ASP A 90 -13.46 -10.78 -13.33
N ASN A 91 -14.68 -10.25 -13.60
CA ASN A 91 -15.24 -10.20 -14.95
C ASN A 91 -14.48 -9.29 -15.92
N LEU A 92 -13.71 -8.33 -15.39
CA LEU A 92 -12.97 -7.35 -16.17
C LEU A 92 -11.47 -7.62 -16.26
N GLN A 93 -11.00 -8.77 -15.73
CA GLN A 93 -9.57 -9.06 -15.51
C GLN A 93 -8.85 -7.97 -14.68
N GLN A 94 -9.62 -7.30 -13.85
CA GLN A 94 -9.18 -6.30 -12.90
C GLN A 94 -9.53 -6.84 -11.52
N ASN A 95 -8.54 -7.23 -10.75
CA ASN A 95 -8.79 -7.91 -9.49
C ASN A 95 -7.99 -7.35 -8.33
N GLY A 96 -8.54 -7.52 -7.14
CA GLY A 96 -7.85 -7.42 -5.87
C GLY A 96 -7.64 -8.81 -5.30
N VAL A 97 -6.47 -9.05 -4.75
CA VAL A 97 -6.09 -10.33 -4.14
C VAL A 97 -5.52 -10.07 -2.76
N TYR A 98 -5.95 -10.87 -1.80
CA TYR A 98 -5.31 -11.00 -0.50
C TYR A 98 -4.88 -12.45 -0.32
N ASP A 99 -3.63 -12.64 0.03
CA ASP A 99 -3.04 -13.94 0.31
C ASP A 99 -2.48 -13.92 1.73
N ASN A 100 -2.95 -14.83 2.58
CA ASN A 100 -2.49 -14.98 3.97
C ASN A 100 -1.80 -16.35 4.15
N SER A 101 -1.04 -16.77 3.17
CA SER A 101 -0.62 -18.15 3.09
C SER A 101 0.84 -18.39 3.46
N PRO A 102 1.08 -19.41 4.29
CA PRO A 102 2.03 -20.44 3.90
C PRO A 102 1.37 -21.62 3.12
N GLN A 103 0.04 -21.60 2.92
CA GLN A 103 -0.67 -22.72 2.28
C GLN A 103 -1.52 -22.28 1.09
N VAL A 104 -1.59 -23.12 0.06
CA VAL A 104 -2.23 -22.86 -1.25
C VAL A 104 -3.73 -22.46 -1.16
N ASN A 105 -4.38 -22.64 -0.03
CA ASN A 105 -5.83 -22.46 0.13
C ASN A 105 -6.22 -21.14 0.81
N ASP A 106 -5.29 -20.23 1.05
CA ASP A 106 -5.55 -18.98 1.79
C ASP A 106 -5.63 -17.75 0.87
N ILE A 107 -5.89 -17.97 -0.42
CA ILE A 107 -6.02 -16.90 -1.41
C ILE A 107 -7.47 -16.42 -1.48
N PHE A 108 -7.66 -15.14 -1.27
CA PHE A 108 -8.92 -14.42 -1.40
C PHE A 108 -8.87 -13.52 -2.63
N LYS A 109 -9.94 -13.47 -3.42
CA LYS A 109 -10.01 -12.65 -4.63
C LYS A 109 -11.32 -11.89 -4.72
N THR A 110 -11.30 -10.75 -5.40
CA THR A 110 -12.52 -10.12 -5.86
C THR A 110 -13.26 -11.05 -6.82
N ASP A 111 -14.57 -11.00 -6.83
CA ASP A 111 -15.43 -11.74 -7.76
C ASP A 111 -16.55 -10.81 -8.29
N ALA A 112 -17.58 -11.36 -8.92
CA ALA A 112 -18.70 -10.59 -9.44
C ALA A 112 -19.56 -9.92 -8.34
N ILE A 113 -19.47 -10.37 -7.09
CA ILE A 113 -20.26 -9.88 -5.95
C ILE A 113 -19.38 -9.07 -5.00
N ARG A 114 -18.16 -9.56 -4.73
CA ARG A 114 -17.18 -8.90 -3.86
C ARG A 114 -16.24 -8.11 -4.74
N VAL A 115 -16.51 -6.83 -4.82
CA VAL A 115 -15.86 -5.89 -5.72
C VAL A 115 -15.06 -4.83 -4.94
N GLY A 116 -14.39 -3.98 -5.66
CA GLY A 116 -13.69 -2.82 -5.12
C GLY A 116 -13.29 -1.88 -6.23
N ASP A 117 -12.47 -0.90 -5.87
CA ASP A 117 -11.92 0.06 -6.82
C ASP A 117 -10.44 0.32 -6.53
N ILE A 118 -9.70 0.66 -7.58
CA ILE A 118 -8.41 1.34 -7.50
C ILE A 118 -8.49 2.65 -8.28
N LYS A 119 -8.14 3.74 -7.62
CA LYS A 119 -8.06 5.07 -8.23
C LYS A 119 -6.61 5.48 -8.40
N ILE A 120 -6.17 5.68 -9.62
CA ILE A 120 -4.86 6.25 -9.93
C ILE A 120 -4.97 7.78 -9.91
N THR A 121 -4.25 8.42 -9.00
CA THR A 121 -4.25 9.89 -8.84
C THR A 121 -3.00 10.54 -9.44
N THR A 122 -1.89 9.80 -9.48
CA THR A 122 -0.63 10.23 -10.09
C THR A 122 -0.13 9.15 -11.04
N LEU A 123 0.26 9.57 -12.24
CA LEU A 123 0.99 8.75 -13.20
C LEU A 123 2.02 9.66 -13.88
N ASP A 124 3.23 9.66 -13.35
CA ASP A 124 4.39 10.40 -13.86
C ASP A 124 5.28 9.44 -14.64
N LYS A 125 5.18 9.49 -15.96
CA LYS A 125 5.94 8.61 -16.85
C LYS A 125 7.42 8.98 -16.93
N VAL A 126 7.77 10.24 -16.64
CA VAL A 126 9.17 10.70 -16.67
C VAL A 126 9.94 10.17 -15.48
N ASN A 127 9.40 10.34 -14.28
CA ASN A 127 10.02 9.89 -13.03
C ASN A 127 9.61 8.45 -12.65
N LYS A 128 8.73 7.83 -13.45
CA LYS A 128 8.16 6.49 -13.21
C LYS A 128 7.48 6.37 -11.85
N ILE A 129 6.69 7.39 -11.48
CA ILE A 129 5.95 7.42 -10.23
C ILE A 129 4.47 7.18 -10.49
N ILE A 130 3.89 6.24 -9.73
CA ILE A 130 2.46 5.99 -9.69
C ILE A 130 1.95 6.08 -8.27
N ALA A 131 0.79 6.73 -8.07
CA ALA A 131 0.17 6.83 -6.77
C ALA A 131 -1.36 6.78 -6.89
N GLY A 132 -2.00 6.38 -5.79
CA GLY A 132 -3.44 6.29 -5.75
C GLY A 132 -3.96 5.68 -4.47
N THR A 133 -5.24 5.31 -4.52
CA THR A 133 -5.96 4.66 -3.42
C THR A 133 -6.66 3.40 -3.91
N PHE A 134 -6.96 2.46 -3.02
CA PHE A 134 -7.71 1.27 -3.35
C PHE A 134 -8.51 0.75 -2.16
N TYR A 135 -9.55 0.00 -2.46
CA TYR A 135 -10.28 -0.83 -1.50
C TYR A 135 -10.94 -1.99 -2.25
N PHE A 136 -11.15 -3.11 -1.60
CA PHE A 136 -11.91 -4.22 -2.16
C PHE A 136 -12.35 -5.22 -1.10
N GLN A 137 -13.36 -5.99 -1.44
CA GLN A 137 -13.72 -7.21 -0.73
C GLN A 137 -13.19 -8.41 -1.51
N ALA A 138 -12.58 -9.34 -0.81
CA ALA A 138 -12.02 -10.55 -1.40
C ALA A 138 -12.61 -11.79 -0.74
N PHE A 139 -12.93 -12.82 -1.53
CA PHE A 139 -13.58 -14.04 -1.07
C PHE A 139 -12.72 -15.26 -1.31
N ASN A 140 -12.74 -16.16 -0.35
CA ASN A 140 -12.16 -17.50 -0.47
C ASN A 140 -13.29 -18.53 -0.43
N PRO A 141 -13.59 -19.25 -1.54
CA PRO A 141 -14.69 -20.20 -1.59
C PRO A 141 -14.43 -21.48 -0.77
N ILE A 142 -13.16 -21.84 -0.54
CA ILE A 142 -12.79 -23.02 0.24
C ILE A 142 -13.08 -22.78 1.71
N GLN A 143 -12.75 -21.61 2.23
CA GLN A 143 -12.99 -21.22 3.61
C GLN A 143 -14.40 -20.64 3.82
N ASN A 144 -15.13 -20.35 2.74
CA ASN A 144 -16.39 -19.60 2.75
C ASN A 144 -16.29 -18.28 3.54
N LYS A 145 -15.18 -17.55 3.36
CA LYS A 145 -14.85 -16.35 4.12
C LYS A 145 -14.61 -15.16 3.19
N THR A 146 -15.07 -13.98 3.60
CA THR A 146 -14.76 -12.69 2.96
C THR A 146 -13.80 -11.90 3.83
N VAL A 147 -12.84 -11.22 3.23
CA VAL A 147 -11.91 -10.29 3.85
C VAL A 147 -12.11 -8.91 3.23
N ASN A 148 -12.06 -7.85 4.05
CA ASN A 148 -12.22 -6.47 3.60
C ASN A 148 -10.86 -5.76 3.59
N ILE A 149 -10.43 -5.32 2.43
CA ILE A 149 -9.29 -4.44 2.28
C ILE A 149 -9.80 -3.00 2.15
N SER A 150 -9.42 -2.14 3.08
CA SER A 150 -9.92 -0.76 3.15
C SER A 150 -8.80 0.24 3.38
N ASN A 151 -9.08 1.53 3.11
CA ASN A 151 -8.13 2.64 3.30
C ASN A 151 -6.77 2.39 2.63
N GLY A 152 -6.77 1.69 1.49
CA GLY A 152 -5.58 1.42 0.71
C GLY A 152 -5.03 2.70 0.09
N GLU A 153 -3.74 2.93 0.27
CA GLU A 153 -2.99 4.04 -0.33
C GLU A 153 -1.64 3.53 -0.82
N PHE A 154 -1.21 4.04 -1.94
CA PHE A 154 0.11 3.72 -2.48
C PHE A 154 0.76 4.91 -3.17
N ARG A 155 2.09 4.94 -3.12
CA ARG A 155 2.98 5.75 -3.92
C ARG A 155 4.24 4.95 -4.20
N LEU A 156 4.52 4.65 -5.45
CA LEU A 156 5.61 3.77 -5.85
C LEU A 156 6.39 4.33 -7.04
N LYS A 157 7.65 3.97 -7.12
CA LYS A 157 8.37 3.97 -8.38
C LYS A 157 8.06 2.64 -9.08
N TYR A 158 7.43 2.71 -10.25
CA TYR A 158 7.10 1.50 -11.01
C TYR A 158 8.23 1.12 -11.97
N THR A 159 8.27 -0.16 -12.34
CA THR A 159 9.07 -0.67 -13.46
C THR A 159 8.18 -0.84 -14.67
N ASP A 160 8.68 -0.50 -15.83
CA ASP A 160 8.04 -0.73 -17.14
C ASP A 160 8.79 -1.84 -17.91
N TYR A 161 8.01 -2.63 -18.67
CA TYR A 161 8.48 -3.74 -19.50
C TYR A 161 7.82 -3.69 -20.88
#